data_56bc4ec5e0693a94def76cfbcbd5dfaf
#
_entry.id   56bc4ec5e0693a94def76cfbcbd5dfaf
#
_cell.length_a   1.000
_cell.length_b   1.000
_cell.length_c   1.000
_cell.angle_alpha   90.00
_cell.angle_beta   90.00
_cell.angle_gamma   90.00
#
_symmetry.space_group_name_H-M   'P 1'
#
loop_
_entity.id
_entity.type
_entity.pdbx_description
1 polymer ?
#
loop_
_entity_poly.entity_id
_entity_poly.type
_entity_poly.pdbx_seq_one_letter_code
_entity_poly.pdbx_strand_id
1 'polypeptide(L)'
;MFNHWDVVLDFVKACVRMTVIWVFSTILAIVLDSWGIRAENLLLVYLVGVLISILATGSLAWAFCAAFVFTFTFNYLFTEPKLTFHMDDLNYVISSVIFVAVAATVATLVLKLQKQMQIANKKTEITAKLNEIGSGFLNLSGYQQIKEYSEASLAGLIGKHVTVLLKEDEGTEFSNSMAEWCYRQSIPCGHGECQFPDDNGLYVPIRNREKTYGVIIFDCAGWTLNQEEKIYVDTVISQITLVIEREQLSREK
;
A
#
# COMPACT_ATOMS: atom_id res chain seq x y z
N MET A 1 -8.76 -0.80 -17.51
CA MET A 1 -10.16 -0.56 -17.90
C MET A 1 -11.02 -1.07 -16.75
N PHE A 2 -11.40 -0.19 -15.80
CA PHE A 2 -12.25 -0.58 -14.66
C PHE A 2 -13.60 -1.03 -15.21
N ASN A 3 -13.99 -2.25 -14.88
CA ASN A 3 -15.25 -2.81 -15.35
C ASN A 3 -16.39 -2.07 -14.62
N HIS A 4 -17.32 -1.45 -15.33
CA HIS A 4 -18.45 -0.71 -14.77
C HIS A 4 -19.23 -1.54 -13.73
N TRP A 5 -19.24 -2.86 -13.88
CA TRP A 5 -19.89 -3.81 -12.97
C TRP A 5 -19.22 -3.88 -11.60
N ASP A 6 -17.90 -3.74 -11.51
CA ASP A 6 -17.17 -3.81 -10.22
C ASP A 6 -17.51 -2.58 -9.36
N VAL A 7 -17.61 -1.39 -9.96
CA VAL A 7 -17.98 -0.15 -9.26
C VAL A 7 -19.42 -0.23 -8.74
N VAL A 8 -20.36 -0.75 -9.55
CA VAL A 8 -21.76 -0.93 -9.14
C VAL A 8 -21.87 -1.95 -8.01
N LEU A 9 -21.12 -3.05 -8.08
CA LEU A 9 -21.13 -4.08 -7.05
C LEU A 9 -20.59 -3.57 -5.72
N ASP A 10 -19.54 -2.78 -5.73
CA ASP A 10 -18.96 -2.19 -4.51
C ASP A 10 -19.88 -1.12 -3.90
N PHE A 11 -20.55 -0.34 -4.73
CA PHE A 11 -21.58 0.59 -4.28
C PHE A 11 -22.75 -0.15 -3.58
N VAL A 12 -23.27 -1.22 -4.19
CA VAL A 12 -24.35 -2.05 -3.61
C VAL A 12 -23.91 -2.68 -2.28
N LYS A 13 -22.69 -3.22 -2.22
CA LYS A 13 -22.13 -3.77 -0.97
C LYS A 13 -22.04 -2.71 0.13
N ALA A 14 -21.62 -1.49 -0.19
CA ALA A 14 -21.56 -0.39 0.76
C ALA A 14 -22.95 0.01 1.26
N CYS A 15 -23.94 0.12 0.36
CA CYS A 15 -25.34 0.36 0.73
C CYS A 15 -25.87 -0.71 1.70
N VAL A 16 -25.67 -1.98 1.38
CA VAL A 16 -26.14 -3.09 2.23
C VAL A 16 -25.48 -3.04 3.61
N ARG A 17 -24.16 -2.85 3.68
CA ARG A 17 -23.46 -2.73 4.97
C ARG A 17 -23.99 -1.56 5.80
N MET A 18 -24.14 -0.40 5.20
CA MET A 18 -24.66 0.79 5.88
C MET A 18 -26.09 0.57 6.39
N THR A 19 -26.98 -0.03 5.58
CA THR A 19 -28.35 -0.33 5.96
C THR A 19 -28.42 -1.31 7.14
N VAL A 20 -27.61 -2.36 7.13
CA VAL A 20 -27.55 -3.34 8.23
C VAL A 20 -27.12 -2.66 9.53
N ILE A 21 -26.08 -1.84 9.50
CA ILE A 21 -25.58 -1.12 10.68
C ILE A 21 -26.62 -0.13 11.18
N TRP A 22 -27.28 0.60 10.28
CA TRP A 22 -28.35 1.53 10.63
C TRP A 22 -29.53 0.85 11.31
N VAL A 23 -30.03 -0.26 10.75
CA VAL A 23 -31.13 -1.05 11.33
C VAL A 23 -30.75 -1.57 12.71
N PHE A 24 -29.55 -2.14 12.85
CA PHE A 24 -29.07 -2.67 14.12
C PHE A 24 -28.95 -1.57 15.19
N SER A 25 -28.36 -0.43 14.86
CA SER A 25 -28.24 0.70 15.78
C SER A 25 -29.60 1.26 16.17
N THR A 26 -30.55 1.30 15.23
CA THR A 26 -31.91 1.78 15.51
C THR A 26 -32.68 0.83 16.42
N ILE A 27 -32.60 -0.48 16.18
CA ILE A 27 -33.23 -1.48 17.08
C ILE A 27 -32.63 -1.39 18.50
N LEU A 28 -31.30 -1.29 18.58
CA LEU A 28 -30.62 -1.14 19.88
C LEU A 28 -31.08 0.13 20.61
N ALA A 29 -31.18 1.26 19.89
CA ALA A 29 -31.64 2.52 20.48
C ALA A 29 -33.09 2.43 20.96
N ILE A 30 -34.02 1.78 20.22
CA ILE A 30 -35.40 1.58 20.62
C ILE A 30 -35.48 0.70 21.89
N VAL A 31 -34.69 -0.36 21.98
CA VAL A 31 -34.62 -1.21 23.17
C VAL A 31 -34.14 -0.40 24.38
N LEU A 32 -33.13 0.40 24.23
CA LEU A 32 -32.61 1.25 25.31
C LEU A 32 -33.61 2.35 25.73
N ASP A 33 -34.35 2.96 24.77
CA ASP A 33 -35.42 3.92 25.05
C ASP A 33 -36.54 3.24 25.89
N SER A 34 -36.89 1.99 25.56
CA SER A 34 -37.88 1.21 26.33
C SER A 34 -37.46 0.94 27.77
N TRP A 35 -36.17 0.96 28.07
CA TRP A 35 -35.63 0.83 29.44
C TRP A 35 -35.54 2.19 30.16
N GLY A 36 -36.01 3.28 29.54
CA GLY A 36 -36.01 4.61 30.12
C GLY A 36 -34.69 5.32 30.07
N ILE A 37 -33.80 4.92 29.16
CA ILE A 37 -32.51 5.59 28.98
C ILE A 37 -32.75 6.93 28.28
N ARG A 38 -32.08 7.99 28.76
CA ARG A 38 -32.24 9.37 28.27
C ARG A 38 -31.77 9.49 26.82
N ALA A 39 -32.43 10.38 26.06
CA ALA A 39 -32.16 10.62 24.64
C ALA A 39 -30.67 10.97 24.35
N GLU A 40 -30.02 11.69 25.30
CA GLU A 40 -28.59 12.04 25.13
C GLU A 40 -27.69 10.79 25.02
N ASN A 41 -28.00 9.72 25.76
CA ASN A 41 -27.25 8.48 25.70
C ASN A 41 -27.56 7.67 24.43
N LEU A 42 -28.78 7.76 23.91
CA LEU A 42 -29.15 7.13 22.64
C LEU A 42 -28.39 7.76 21.46
N LEU A 43 -28.08 9.06 21.54
CA LEU A 43 -27.24 9.75 20.55
C LEU A 43 -25.86 9.11 20.43
N LEU A 44 -25.28 8.64 21.54
CA LEU A 44 -23.98 7.92 21.53
C LEU A 44 -24.05 6.60 20.79
N VAL A 45 -25.17 5.87 20.87
CA VAL A 45 -25.38 4.63 20.10
C VAL A 45 -25.33 4.92 18.59
N TYR A 46 -25.97 5.99 18.15
CA TYR A 46 -25.91 6.41 16.76
C TYR A 46 -24.51 6.89 16.35
N LEU A 47 -23.79 7.58 17.23
CA LEU A 47 -22.38 7.93 16.99
C LEU A 47 -21.52 6.70 16.73
N VAL A 48 -21.65 5.67 17.56
CA VAL A 48 -20.97 4.39 17.36
C VAL A 48 -21.40 3.73 16.04
N GLY A 49 -22.68 3.77 15.68
CA GLY A 49 -23.19 3.30 14.39
C GLY A 49 -22.52 4.00 13.20
N VAL A 50 -22.37 5.32 13.26
CA VAL A 50 -21.64 6.10 12.23
C VAL A 50 -20.18 5.62 12.14
N LEU A 51 -19.49 5.45 13.28
CA LEU A 51 -18.10 4.98 13.30
C LEU A 51 -17.93 3.61 12.68
N ILE A 52 -18.80 2.66 13.01
CA ILE A 52 -18.81 1.32 12.41
C ILE A 52 -19.06 1.41 10.90
N SER A 53 -19.98 2.29 10.46
CA SER A 53 -20.26 2.51 9.03
C SER A 53 -19.03 3.03 8.28
N ILE A 54 -18.26 3.93 8.87
CA ILE A 54 -17.01 4.44 8.29
C ILE A 54 -15.98 3.32 8.15
N LEU A 55 -15.78 2.52 9.21
CA LEU A 55 -14.86 1.39 9.20
C LEU A 55 -15.25 0.34 8.15
N ALA A 56 -16.54 0.10 7.98
CA ALA A 56 -17.04 -0.90 7.05
C ALA A 56 -17.00 -0.46 5.57
N THR A 57 -17.11 0.85 5.29
CA THR A 57 -17.17 1.38 3.92
C THR A 57 -15.85 1.97 3.45
N GLY A 58 -14.99 2.45 4.37
CA GLY A 58 -13.69 3.04 4.06
C GLY A 58 -13.75 4.32 3.22
N SER A 59 -14.92 5.00 3.14
CA SER A 59 -15.14 6.15 2.27
C SER A 59 -15.74 7.33 3.04
N LEU A 60 -15.18 8.52 2.81
CA LEU A 60 -15.65 9.76 3.42
C LEU A 60 -17.09 10.13 2.98
N ALA A 61 -17.42 9.88 1.71
CA ALA A 61 -18.77 10.14 1.20
C ALA A 61 -19.83 9.29 1.93
N TRP A 62 -19.56 8.00 2.15
CA TRP A 62 -20.42 7.12 2.92
C TRP A 62 -20.51 7.50 4.39
N ALA A 63 -19.41 8.05 4.96
CA ALA A 63 -19.40 8.57 6.32
C ALA A 63 -20.39 9.74 6.50
N PHE A 64 -20.38 10.69 5.56
CA PHE A 64 -21.33 11.79 5.56
C PHE A 64 -22.76 11.32 5.36
N CYS A 65 -23.02 10.42 4.42
CA CYS A 65 -24.35 9.83 4.22
C CYS A 65 -24.84 9.14 5.51
N ALA A 66 -23.98 8.36 6.17
CA ALA A 66 -24.31 7.72 7.43
C ALA A 66 -24.64 8.76 8.51
N ALA A 67 -23.79 9.79 8.71
CA ALA A 67 -24.02 10.83 9.71
C ALA A 67 -25.39 11.52 9.50
N PHE A 68 -25.75 11.85 8.25
CA PHE A 68 -27.06 12.42 7.94
C PHE A 68 -28.20 11.45 8.27
N VAL A 69 -28.16 10.22 7.75
CA VAL A 69 -29.23 9.23 7.96
C VAL A 69 -29.43 8.96 9.45
N PHE A 70 -28.35 8.78 10.21
CA PHE A 70 -28.42 8.52 11.64
C PHE A 70 -28.94 9.74 12.41
N THR A 71 -28.53 10.96 12.08
CA THR A 71 -29.03 12.20 12.70
C THR A 71 -30.54 12.38 12.44
N PHE A 72 -30.98 12.20 11.19
CA PHE A 72 -32.40 12.31 10.86
C PHE A 72 -33.24 11.24 11.56
N THR A 73 -32.75 10.01 11.63
CA THR A 73 -33.43 8.91 12.33
C THR A 73 -33.55 9.20 13.82
N PHE A 74 -32.46 9.68 14.44
CA PHE A 74 -32.47 10.07 15.85
C PHE A 74 -33.50 11.17 16.13
N ASN A 75 -33.48 12.24 15.33
CA ASN A 75 -34.43 13.34 15.49
C ASN A 75 -35.87 12.88 15.33
N TYR A 76 -36.17 12.03 14.35
CA TYR A 76 -37.52 11.55 14.11
C TYR A 76 -38.06 10.66 15.21
N LEU A 77 -37.24 9.76 15.77
CA LEU A 77 -37.68 8.74 16.73
C LEU A 77 -37.57 9.17 18.19
N PHE A 78 -36.57 9.97 18.55
CA PHE A 78 -36.19 10.20 19.94
C PHE A 78 -36.27 11.67 20.39
N THR A 79 -36.46 12.63 19.47
CA THR A 79 -36.59 14.04 19.80
C THR A 79 -38.06 14.41 19.99
N GLU A 80 -38.39 15.18 21.01
CA GLU A 80 -39.76 15.65 21.26
C GLU A 80 -40.07 16.89 20.40
N PRO A 81 -41.26 16.99 19.75
CA PRO A 81 -42.32 15.96 19.73
C PRO A 81 -41.96 14.77 18.82
N LYS A 82 -42.01 13.55 19.35
CA LYS A 82 -41.65 12.31 18.61
C LYS A 82 -42.47 12.16 17.33
N LEU A 83 -41.85 11.52 16.30
CA LEU A 83 -42.43 11.28 14.97
C LEU A 83 -42.73 12.54 14.14
N THR A 84 -42.07 13.66 14.45
CA THR A 84 -42.12 14.88 13.67
C THR A 84 -40.72 15.37 13.36
N PHE A 85 -40.57 16.17 12.31
CA PHE A 85 -39.31 16.87 12.01
C PHE A 85 -39.28 18.30 12.57
N HIS A 86 -40.27 18.65 13.41
CA HIS A 86 -40.32 19.96 14.05
C HIS A 86 -39.40 19.97 15.25
N MET A 87 -38.44 20.85 15.30
CA MET A 87 -37.49 21.03 16.39
C MET A 87 -37.85 22.34 17.12
N ASP A 88 -38.66 22.22 18.16
CA ASP A 88 -39.08 23.39 18.95
C ASP A 88 -38.01 23.84 19.95
N ASP A 89 -37.10 22.92 20.32
CA ASP A 89 -36.03 23.21 21.27
C ASP A 89 -34.67 23.39 20.56
N LEU A 90 -34.10 24.57 20.73
CA LEU A 90 -32.78 24.94 20.19
C LEU A 90 -31.66 23.99 20.64
N ASN A 91 -31.81 23.37 21.81
CA ASN A 91 -30.82 22.40 22.32
C ASN A 91 -30.66 21.20 21.41
N TYR A 92 -31.74 20.68 20.81
CA TYR A 92 -31.66 19.54 19.87
C TYR A 92 -30.99 19.92 18.56
N VAL A 93 -31.21 21.16 18.06
CA VAL A 93 -30.51 21.65 16.88
C VAL A 93 -29.02 21.76 17.13
N ILE A 94 -28.63 22.31 18.28
CA ILE A 94 -27.22 22.43 18.67
C ILE A 94 -26.58 21.05 18.81
N SER A 95 -27.26 20.10 19.48
CA SER A 95 -26.78 18.72 19.63
C SER A 95 -26.59 18.01 18.29
N SER A 96 -27.50 18.21 17.34
CA SER A 96 -27.39 17.65 15.98
C SER A 96 -26.19 18.21 15.22
N VAL A 97 -25.95 19.51 15.32
CA VAL A 97 -24.78 20.17 14.69
C VAL A 97 -23.47 19.64 15.30
N ILE A 98 -23.42 19.55 16.63
CA ILE A 98 -22.24 18.99 17.34
C ILE A 98 -22.04 17.55 16.93
N PHE A 99 -23.10 16.73 16.85
CA PHE A 99 -23.03 15.33 16.44
C PHE A 99 -22.41 15.19 15.04
N VAL A 100 -22.89 15.94 14.06
CA VAL A 100 -22.35 15.92 12.69
C VAL A 100 -20.89 16.37 12.67
N ALA A 101 -20.54 17.41 13.42
CA ALA A 101 -19.16 17.91 13.50
C ALA A 101 -18.21 16.85 14.12
N VAL A 102 -18.62 16.19 15.20
CA VAL A 102 -17.86 15.10 15.84
C VAL A 102 -17.75 13.92 14.89
N ALA A 103 -18.85 13.50 14.26
CA ALA A 103 -18.86 12.39 13.30
C ALA A 103 -17.90 12.67 12.13
N ALA A 104 -17.92 13.87 11.55
CA ALA A 104 -17.02 14.27 10.47
C ALA A 104 -15.54 14.27 10.90
N THR A 105 -15.25 14.79 12.10
CA THR A 105 -13.89 14.83 12.65
C THR A 105 -13.34 13.41 12.85
N VAL A 106 -14.13 12.54 13.48
CA VAL A 106 -13.72 11.16 13.72
C VAL A 106 -13.62 10.38 12.40
N ALA A 107 -14.53 10.62 11.45
CA ALA A 107 -14.47 10.02 10.11
C ALA A 107 -13.13 10.31 9.43
N THR A 108 -12.73 11.57 9.41
CA THR A 108 -11.45 11.98 8.79
C THR A 108 -10.25 11.36 9.49
N LEU A 109 -10.28 11.28 10.82
CA LEU A 109 -9.21 10.67 11.62
C LEU A 109 -9.10 9.16 11.35
N VAL A 110 -10.22 8.44 11.35
CA VAL A 110 -10.26 6.99 11.07
C VAL A 110 -9.72 6.68 9.68
N LEU A 111 -10.16 7.42 8.66
CA LEU A 111 -9.67 7.22 7.28
C LEU A 111 -8.17 7.52 7.15
N LYS A 112 -7.67 8.55 7.86
CA LYS A 112 -6.24 8.84 7.91
C LYS A 112 -5.45 7.71 8.56
N LEU A 113 -5.94 7.16 9.67
CA LEU A 113 -5.32 6.03 10.35
C LEU A 113 -5.32 4.77 9.46
N GLN A 114 -6.43 4.44 8.81
CA GLN A 114 -6.51 3.31 7.87
C GLN A 114 -5.47 3.44 6.76
N LYS A 115 -5.34 4.63 6.16
CA LYS A 115 -4.34 4.88 5.12
C LYS A 115 -2.91 4.70 5.64
N GLN A 116 -2.63 5.20 6.85
CA GLN A 116 -1.31 5.02 7.48
C GLN A 116 -1.02 3.53 7.78
N MET A 117 -2.01 2.79 8.27
CA MET A 117 -1.88 1.34 8.49
C MET A 117 -1.61 0.58 7.19
N GLN A 118 -2.30 0.92 6.10
CA GLN A 118 -2.05 0.29 4.79
C GLN A 118 -0.62 0.53 4.30
N ILE A 119 -0.11 1.78 4.44
CA ILE A 119 1.26 2.12 4.08
C ILE A 119 2.26 1.36 4.97
N ALA A 120 2.02 1.30 6.28
CA ALA A 120 2.87 0.58 7.22
C ALA A 120 2.90 -0.92 6.91
N ASN A 121 1.75 -1.55 6.67
CA ASN A 121 1.66 -2.96 6.30
C ASN A 121 2.40 -3.26 5.01
N LYS A 122 2.25 -2.41 3.97
CA LYS A 122 2.97 -2.56 2.71
C LYS A 122 4.50 -2.48 2.92
N LYS A 123 4.97 -1.53 3.73
CA LYS A 123 6.40 -1.43 4.08
C LYS A 123 6.90 -2.67 4.80
N THR A 124 6.12 -3.20 5.75
CA THR A 124 6.47 -4.41 6.50
C THR A 124 6.57 -5.62 5.57
N GLU A 125 5.61 -5.79 4.65
CA GLU A 125 5.62 -6.87 3.66
C GLU A 125 6.86 -6.81 2.76
N ILE A 126 7.21 -5.63 2.25
CA ILE A 126 8.40 -5.44 1.42
C ILE A 126 9.68 -5.72 2.22
N THR A 127 9.76 -5.23 3.46
CA THR A 127 10.92 -5.50 4.33
C THR A 127 11.07 -6.99 4.60
N ALA A 128 9.97 -7.71 4.82
CA ALA A 128 10.00 -9.16 4.99
C ALA A 128 10.50 -9.88 3.73
N LYS A 129 10.05 -9.48 2.53
CA LYS A 129 10.54 -10.02 1.25
C LYS A 129 12.04 -9.74 1.06
N LEU A 130 12.50 -8.53 1.35
CA LEU A 130 13.94 -8.20 1.25
C LEU A 130 14.79 -9.02 2.22
N ASN A 131 14.31 -9.26 3.44
CA ASN A 131 14.99 -10.12 4.41
C ASN A 131 15.01 -11.59 3.96
N GLU A 132 13.92 -12.07 3.37
CA GLU A 132 13.85 -13.42 2.80
C GLU A 132 14.86 -13.59 1.67
N ILE A 133 14.92 -12.63 0.73
CA ILE A 133 15.92 -12.61 -0.36
C ILE A 133 17.34 -12.62 0.23
N GLY A 134 17.62 -11.76 1.21
CA GLY A 134 18.93 -11.71 1.86
C GLY A 134 19.31 -13.01 2.53
N SER A 135 18.37 -13.66 3.21
CA SER A 135 18.60 -14.96 3.85
C SER A 135 18.83 -16.07 2.83
N GLY A 136 18.15 -16.01 1.67
CA GLY A 136 18.37 -16.95 0.57
C GLY A 136 19.80 -16.88 0.03
N PHE A 137 20.38 -15.69 -0.08
CA PHE A 137 21.77 -15.52 -0.52
C PHE A 137 22.81 -16.16 0.40
N LEU A 138 22.53 -16.31 1.71
CA LEU A 138 23.49 -16.86 2.67
C LEU A 138 23.90 -18.30 2.36
N ASN A 139 23.01 -19.08 1.77
CA ASN A 139 23.21 -20.51 1.52
C ASN A 139 23.67 -20.80 0.08
N LEU A 140 23.88 -19.78 -0.76
CA LEU A 140 24.31 -19.97 -2.13
C LEU A 140 25.83 -20.07 -2.23
N SER A 141 26.29 -20.90 -3.16
CA SER A 141 27.70 -21.06 -3.51
C SER A 141 27.82 -21.17 -5.02
N GLY A 142 28.82 -20.48 -5.58
CA GLY A 142 29.08 -20.44 -7.01
C GLY A 142 28.26 -19.41 -7.79
N TYR A 143 28.91 -18.83 -8.80
CA TYR A 143 28.35 -17.72 -9.59
C TYR A 143 27.02 -18.06 -10.27
N GLN A 144 26.85 -19.30 -10.73
CA GLN A 144 25.63 -19.71 -11.43
C GLN A 144 24.41 -19.67 -10.50
N GLN A 145 24.53 -20.21 -9.29
CA GLN A 145 23.41 -20.17 -8.32
C GLN A 145 23.10 -18.76 -7.86
N ILE A 146 24.13 -17.93 -7.65
CA ILE A 146 23.97 -16.51 -7.30
C ILE A 146 23.25 -15.77 -8.41
N LYS A 147 23.61 -15.99 -9.68
CA LYS A 147 22.96 -15.40 -10.84
C LYS A 147 21.48 -15.77 -10.92
N GLU A 148 21.17 -17.07 -10.95
CA GLU A 148 19.80 -17.58 -11.08
C GLU A 148 18.89 -17.07 -9.94
N TYR A 149 19.41 -17.10 -8.71
CA TYR A 149 18.66 -16.60 -7.57
C TYR A 149 18.46 -15.06 -7.61
N SER A 150 19.45 -14.32 -8.08
CA SER A 150 19.36 -12.87 -8.26
C SER A 150 18.32 -12.50 -9.30
N GLU A 151 18.32 -13.20 -10.45
CA GLU A 151 17.32 -13.00 -11.52
C GLU A 151 15.90 -13.30 -11.01
N ALA A 152 15.70 -14.43 -10.35
CA ALA A 152 14.40 -14.84 -9.80
C ALA A 152 13.91 -13.87 -8.72
N SER A 153 14.79 -13.45 -7.80
CA SER A 153 14.45 -12.54 -6.70
C SER A 153 14.07 -11.14 -7.20
N LEU A 154 14.86 -10.58 -8.12
CA LEU A 154 14.58 -9.26 -8.70
C LEU A 154 13.34 -9.29 -9.59
N ALA A 155 13.16 -10.34 -10.41
CA ALA A 155 11.96 -10.51 -11.22
C ALA A 155 10.70 -10.64 -10.35
N GLY A 156 10.76 -11.38 -9.24
CA GLY A 156 9.67 -11.50 -8.27
C GLY A 156 9.36 -10.21 -7.52
N LEU A 157 10.36 -9.37 -7.26
CA LEU A 157 10.20 -8.09 -6.57
C LEU A 157 9.55 -7.02 -7.46
N ILE A 158 9.97 -6.95 -8.74
CA ILE A 158 9.59 -5.89 -9.68
C ILE A 158 8.47 -6.34 -10.61
N GLY A 159 8.27 -7.65 -10.80
CA GLY A 159 7.29 -8.20 -11.74
C GLY A 159 7.68 -8.04 -13.21
N LYS A 160 8.99 -7.93 -13.50
CA LYS A 160 9.56 -7.75 -14.83
C LYS A 160 10.66 -8.76 -15.09
N HIS A 161 10.98 -8.97 -16.38
CA HIS A 161 12.12 -9.81 -16.75
C HIS A 161 13.43 -9.11 -16.39
N VAL A 162 14.30 -9.85 -15.70
CA VAL A 162 15.61 -9.37 -15.25
C VAL A 162 16.67 -10.38 -15.70
N THR A 163 17.76 -9.87 -16.24
CA THR A 163 18.93 -10.67 -16.61
C THR A 163 20.12 -10.18 -15.81
N VAL A 164 20.85 -11.09 -15.18
CA VAL A 164 22.07 -10.78 -14.43
C VAL A 164 23.28 -11.32 -15.20
N LEU A 165 24.19 -10.43 -15.51
CA LEU A 165 25.47 -10.75 -16.15
C LEU A 165 26.59 -10.58 -15.12
N LEU A 166 27.18 -11.68 -14.67
CA LEU A 166 28.33 -11.68 -13.76
C LEU A 166 29.60 -11.92 -14.55
N LYS A 167 30.67 -11.26 -14.17
CA LYS A 167 31.99 -11.44 -14.78
C LYS A 167 32.84 -12.27 -13.84
N GLU A 168 33.14 -13.49 -14.25
CA GLU A 168 33.96 -14.44 -13.47
C GLU A 168 35.45 -14.14 -13.62
N ASP A 169 35.90 -13.79 -14.83
CA ASP A 169 37.31 -13.53 -15.17
C ASP A 169 37.54 -12.13 -15.75
N GLU A 170 38.68 -11.52 -15.42
CA GLU A 170 39.14 -10.29 -16.04
C GLU A 170 39.56 -10.56 -17.49
N GLY A 171 38.78 -10.05 -18.46
CA GLY A 171 39.05 -10.23 -19.88
C GLY A 171 37.89 -10.74 -20.71
N THR A 172 36.87 -11.30 -20.09
CA THR A 172 35.65 -11.71 -20.79
C THR A 172 34.77 -10.48 -21.06
N GLU A 173 34.48 -10.18 -22.32
CA GLU A 173 33.56 -9.08 -22.70
C GLU A 173 32.11 -9.58 -22.74
N PHE A 174 31.18 -8.71 -22.35
CA PHE A 174 29.77 -9.02 -22.52
C PHE A 174 29.38 -8.90 -23.99
N SER A 175 28.53 -9.80 -24.47
CA SER A 175 27.98 -9.74 -25.83
C SER A 175 27.11 -8.49 -26.08
N ASN A 176 26.61 -7.85 -25.01
CA ASN A 176 25.83 -6.63 -25.06
C ASN A 176 26.74 -5.43 -24.81
N SER A 177 26.85 -4.55 -25.83
CA SER A 177 27.71 -3.34 -25.79
C SER A 177 27.31 -2.36 -24.69
N MET A 178 26.02 -2.25 -24.37
CA MET A 178 25.53 -1.38 -23.28
C MET A 178 25.89 -1.96 -21.90
N ALA A 179 25.77 -3.26 -21.73
CA ALA A 179 26.19 -3.94 -20.50
C ALA A 179 27.70 -3.77 -20.29
N GLU A 180 28.50 -3.93 -21.35
CA GLU A 180 29.95 -3.72 -21.27
C GLU A 180 30.30 -2.26 -20.92
N TRP A 181 29.59 -1.28 -21.50
CA TRP A 181 29.79 0.13 -21.16
C TRP A 181 29.44 0.40 -19.68
N CYS A 182 28.27 -0.06 -19.23
CA CYS A 182 27.82 0.06 -17.83
C CYS A 182 28.84 -0.56 -16.85
N TYR A 183 29.34 -1.74 -17.19
CA TYR A 183 30.35 -2.43 -16.40
C TYR A 183 31.65 -1.64 -16.27
N ARG A 184 32.18 -1.12 -17.39
CA ARG A 184 33.47 -0.36 -17.45
C ARG A 184 33.36 1.01 -16.77
N GLN A 185 32.24 1.69 -16.94
CA GLN A 185 32.05 3.04 -16.36
C GLN A 185 31.54 2.97 -14.91
N SER A 186 31.01 1.82 -14.48
CA SER A 186 30.39 1.65 -13.16
C SER A 186 29.24 2.63 -12.88
N ILE A 187 28.51 3.04 -13.92
CA ILE A 187 27.41 4.00 -13.89
C ILE A 187 26.19 3.39 -14.56
N PRO A 188 24.99 3.53 -13.98
CA PRO A 188 23.75 3.11 -14.63
C PRO A 188 23.57 3.80 -15.99
N CYS A 189 23.04 3.07 -16.97
CA CYS A 189 22.75 3.60 -18.30
C CYS A 189 21.50 2.94 -18.89
N GLY A 190 20.99 3.50 -19.98
CA GLY A 190 19.80 3.01 -20.67
C GLY A 190 18.55 3.77 -20.29
N HIS A 191 17.42 3.09 -20.36
CA HIS A 191 16.09 3.69 -20.22
C HIS A 191 15.91 4.53 -18.94
N GLY A 192 15.57 5.81 -19.13
CA GLY A 192 15.35 6.73 -18.01
C GLY A 192 16.60 7.26 -17.31
N GLU A 193 17.81 6.91 -17.80
CA GLU A 193 19.08 7.45 -17.32
C GLU A 193 19.65 8.51 -18.30
N CYS A 194 20.68 9.26 -17.86
CA CYS A 194 21.28 10.31 -18.68
C CYS A 194 22.04 9.77 -19.90
N GLN A 195 22.51 8.52 -19.83
CA GLN A 195 23.24 7.86 -20.90
C GLN A 195 22.36 6.84 -21.60
N PHE A 196 22.22 6.97 -22.92
CA PHE A 196 21.41 6.08 -23.76
C PHE A 196 19.93 5.98 -23.38
N PRO A 197 19.22 7.13 -23.20
CA PRO A 197 17.85 7.15 -22.69
C PRO A 197 16.83 6.47 -23.59
N ASP A 198 17.13 6.30 -24.87
CA ASP A 198 16.24 5.70 -25.88
C ASP A 198 16.38 4.16 -25.95
N ASP A 199 17.27 3.56 -25.16
CA ASP A 199 17.39 2.11 -25.08
C ASP A 199 16.16 1.51 -24.35
N ASN A 200 15.76 0.30 -24.74
CA ASN A 200 14.64 -0.41 -24.10
C ASN A 200 15.04 -1.09 -22.79
N GLY A 201 16.33 -1.16 -22.49
CA GLY A 201 16.87 -1.76 -21.27
C GLY A 201 17.42 -0.72 -20.31
N LEU A 202 17.27 -0.95 -19.02
CA LEU A 202 18.00 -0.25 -17.97
C LEU A 202 19.11 -1.16 -17.46
N TYR A 203 20.32 -0.68 -17.49
CA TYR A 203 21.54 -1.39 -17.09
C TYR A 203 22.06 -0.80 -15.78
N VAL A 204 22.16 -1.64 -14.75
CA VAL A 204 22.60 -1.21 -13.42
C VAL A 204 23.83 -2.03 -13.00
N PRO A 205 24.95 -1.39 -12.65
CA PRO A 205 26.17 -2.11 -12.29
C PRO A 205 26.06 -2.75 -10.89
N ILE A 206 26.49 -4.00 -10.78
CA ILE A 206 26.71 -4.68 -9.50
C ILE A 206 28.13 -4.33 -9.05
N ARG A 207 28.26 -3.45 -8.08
CA ARG A 207 29.57 -2.91 -7.69
C ARG A 207 29.68 -2.61 -6.19
N ASN A 208 30.90 -2.66 -5.68
CA ASN A 208 31.28 -2.01 -4.43
C ASN A 208 32.01 -0.67 -4.73
N ARG A 209 32.75 -0.15 -3.75
CA ARG A 209 33.54 1.07 -3.88
C ARG A 209 34.76 0.93 -4.80
N GLU A 210 35.27 -0.28 -4.98
CA GLU A 210 36.56 -0.57 -5.61
C GLU A 210 36.40 -1.28 -6.95
N LYS A 211 35.40 -2.19 -7.07
CA LYS A 211 35.27 -3.08 -8.23
C LYS A 211 33.82 -3.25 -8.65
N THR A 212 33.60 -3.42 -9.97
CA THR A 212 32.32 -3.85 -10.55
C THR A 212 32.40 -5.36 -10.82
N TYR A 213 31.36 -6.09 -10.43
CA TYR A 213 31.28 -7.56 -10.51
C TYR A 213 30.41 -8.03 -11.65
N GLY A 214 29.52 -7.17 -12.13
CA GLY A 214 28.57 -7.50 -13.18
C GLY A 214 27.58 -6.39 -13.46
N VAL A 215 26.56 -6.71 -14.26
CA VAL A 215 25.50 -5.77 -14.64
C VAL A 215 24.15 -6.48 -14.56
N ILE A 216 23.15 -5.78 -14.06
CA ILE A 216 21.76 -6.20 -14.09
C ILE A 216 21.08 -5.46 -15.21
N ILE A 217 20.31 -6.17 -16.01
CA ILE A 217 19.55 -5.65 -17.14
C ILE A 217 18.06 -5.82 -16.82
N PHE A 218 17.33 -4.71 -16.79
CA PHE A 218 15.89 -4.68 -16.68
C PHE A 218 15.27 -4.42 -18.06
N ASP A 219 14.32 -5.23 -18.47
CA ASP A 219 13.52 -4.94 -19.67
C ASP A 219 12.51 -3.84 -19.33
N CYS A 220 12.75 -2.64 -19.85
CA CYS A 220 12.00 -1.42 -19.55
C CYS A 220 11.05 -1.00 -20.67
N ALA A 221 10.63 -1.89 -21.57
CA ALA A 221 9.72 -1.55 -22.66
C ALA A 221 8.45 -0.83 -22.14
N GLY A 222 8.45 0.52 -22.21
CA GLY A 222 7.35 1.37 -21.74
C GLY A 222 7.19 1.51 -20.22
N TRP A 223 8.24 1.24 -19.44
CA TRP A 223 8.20 1.31 -17.98
C TRP A 223 9.50 1.88 -17.42
N THR A 224 9.40 2.64 -16.34
CA THR A 224 10.56 3.20 -15.60
C THR A 224 10.47 2.80 -14.13
N LEU A 225 11.62 2.53 -13.50
CA LEU A 225 11.71 2.31 -12.05
C LEU A 225 11.27 3.56 -11.29
N ASN A 226 10.27 3.41 -10.43
CA ASN A 226 9.92 4.47 -9.50
C ASN A 226 10.96 4.57 -8.36
N GLN A 227 10.88 5.64 -7.57
CA GLN A 227 11.88 5.91 -6.53
C GLN A 227 11.89 4.85 -5.41
N GLU A 228 10.74 4.24 -5.08
CA GLU A 228 10.66 3.15 -4.11
C GLU A 228 11.29 1.87 -4.67
N GLU A 229 11.01 1.53 -5.92
CA GLU A 229 11.59 0.37 -6.60
C GLU A 229 13.12 0.49 -6.74
N LYS A 230 13.65 1.69 -7.02
CA LYS A 230 15.11 1.94 -7.03
C LYS A 230 15.74 1.57 -5.68
N ILE A 231 15.15 1.97 -4.56
CA ILE A 231 15.66 1.63 -3.21
C ILE A 231 15.69 0.12 -2.99
N TYR A 232 14.66 -0.61 -3.44
CA TYR A 232 14.60 -2.06 -3.29
C TYR A 232 15.65 -2.75 -4.15
N VAL A 233 15.79 -2.32 -5.40
CA VAL A 233 16.83 -2.80 -6.32
C VAL A 233 18.22 -2.57 -5.73
N ASP A 234 18.52 -1.37 -5.26
CA ASP A 234 19.81 -1.03 -4.66
C ASP A 234 20.11 -1.89 -3.42
N THR A 235 19.08 -2.19 -2.62
CA THR A 235 19.22 -3.08 -1.46
C THR A 235 19.59 -4.50 -1.89
N VAL A 236 18.91 -5.05 -2.90
CA VAL A 236 19.21 -6.40 -3.42
C VAL A 236 20.58 -6.42 -4.11
N ILE A 237 20.94 -5.39 -4.88
CA ILE A 237 22.28 -5.27 -5.50
C ILE A 237 23.38 -5.30 -4.45
N SER A 238 23.18 -4.60 -3.33
CA SER A 238 24.14 -4.61 -2.22
C SER A 238 24.32 -6.01 -1.64
N GLN A 239 23.24 -6.78 -1.51
CA GLN A 239 23.28 -8.18 -1.05
C GLN A 239 24.00 -9.09 -2.06
N ILE A 240 23.68 -8.95 -3.35
CA ILE A 240 24.36 -9.67 -4.43
C ILE A 240 25.88 -9.41 -4.39
N THR A 241 26.25 -8.14 -4.25
CA THR A 241 27.66 -7.72 -4.17
C THR A 241 28.38 -8.42 -3.03
N LEU A 242 27.80 -8.43 -1.82
CA LEU A 242 28.38 -9.08 -0.64
C LEU A 242 28.57 -10.59 -0.84
N VAL A 243 27.62 -11.25 -1.49
CA VAL A 243 27.70 -12.69 -1.75
C VAL A 243 28.76 -13.01 -2.78
N ILE A 244 28.91 -12.19 -3.83
CA ILE A 244 29.96 -12.34 -4.83
C ILE A 244 31.34 -12.13 -4.20
N GLU A 245 31.51 -11.11 -3.37
CA GLU A 245 32.76 -10.87 -2.64
C GLU A 245 33.13 -12.07 -1.75
N ARG A 246 32.17 -12.60 -1.02
CA ARG A 246 32.38 -13.82 -0.21
C ARG A 246 32.82 -15.01 -1.06
N GLU A 247 32.20 -15.22 -2.23
CA GLU A 247 32.54 -16.29 -3.16
C GLU A 247 33.96 -16.13 -3.71
N GLN A 248 34.37 -14.90 -4.09
CA GLN A 248 35.74 -14.62 -4.55
C GLN A 248 36.77 -14.92 -3.47
N LEU A 249 36.54 -14.42 -2.25
CA LEU A 249 37.45 -14.69 -1.12
C LEU A 249 37.57 -16.18 -0.77
N SER A 250 36.52 -16.95 -1.05
CA SER A 250 36.52 -18.40 -0.84
C SER A 250 37.33 -19.15 -1.90
N ARG A 251 37.43 -18.62 -3.13
CA ARG A 251 38.19 -19.20 -4.25
C ARG A 251 39.68 -18.88 -4.18
N GLU A 252 40.07 -17.79 -3.50
CA GLU A 252 41.47 -17.38 -3.33
C GLU A 252 42.18 -18.11 -2.17
N LYS A 253 41.45 -18.90 -1.39
CA LYS A 253 42.00 -19.75 -0.31
C LYS A 253 42.23 -21.19 -0.75
#